data_44f2f83467f9d8304091e7e4df2c120f
#
_entry.id   44f2f83467f9d8304091e7e4df2c120f
#
_cell.length_a   1.000
_cell.length_b   1.000
_cell.length_c   1.000
_cell.angle_alpha   90.00
_cell.angle_beta   90.00
_cell.angle_gamma   90.00
#
_symmetry.space_group_name_H-M   'P 1'
#
loop_
_entity.id
_entity.type
_entity.pdbx_description
1 polymer ?
#
loop_
_entity_poly.entity_id
_entity_poly.type
_entity_poly.pdbx_seq_one_letter_code
_entity_poly.pdbx_strand_id
1 'polypeptide(L)'
;MKYYIYIQKSMFKICFVNIFIFVIFSNYVNTSNLDPEKILDGVDDLYRSNASHGIITLSVTTVNWQRTLTLEQWSKDEDKSLFKILKPKKEKGLATLRVDKNVWNYMPKVKRVVKIPSSMMSSSWMGSHFTNDDLVKQSRMAEDYTFSITFEGMKDDEEVVEITCIPNKEAAVVWGKVEVVVYADDYIPLRMIYYDEDLLLSRTLEFTNIQKMDGKMIPTLMSMIPADESGESTTVKWEEIQFDVAIDDEFFSLRKLQQ
;
A
#
# COMPACT_ATOMS: atom_id res chain seq x y z
N MET A 1 69.34 41.83 62.72
CA MET A 1 68.77 43.13 62.49
C MET A 1 67.76 42.99 61.34
N LYS A 2 66.49 43.19 61.63
CA LYS A 2 65.36 42.88 60.80
C LYS A 2 65.11 44.00 59.79
N TYR A 3 64.87 43.67 58.51
CA TYR A 3 64.21 44.55 57.57
C TYR A 3 62.98 43.85 56.98
N TYR A 4 61.85 44.42 57.28
CA TYR A 4 60.54 44.07 56.68
C TYR A 4 60.39 44.78 55.33
N ILE A 5 60.17 44.02 54.27
CA ILE A 5 59.74 44.56 53.00
C ILE A 5 58.26 44.21 52.81
N TYR A 6 57.44 45.25 52.73
CA TYR A 6 56.01 45.18 52.46
C TYR A 6 55.79 45.03 50.95
N ILE A 7 55.27 43.92 50.49
CA ILE A 7 54.86 43.78 49.09
C ILE A 7 53.34 43.90 49.02
N GLN A 8 52.86 44.98 48.39
CA GLN A 8 51.48 45.31 48.14
C GLN A 8 50.93 44.35 47.09
N LYS A 9 49.94 43.51 47.44
CA LYS A 9 49.19 42.67 46.50
C LYS A 9 48.20 43.52 45.77
N SER A 10 48.46 43.82 44.49
CA SER A 10 47.47 44.30 43.54
C SER A 10 46.51 43.12 43.15
N MET A 11 45.24 43.15 43.55
CA MET A 11 44.20 42.21 43.13
C MET A 11 43.75 42.60 41.74
N PHE A 12 44.18 41.84 40.75
CA PHE A 12 43.58 41.85 39.42
C PHE A 12 42.30 41.00 39.46
N LYS A 13 41.15 41.65 39.46
CA LYS A 13 39.85 40.97 39.23
C LYS A 13 39.74 40.65 37.76
N ILE A 14 39.97 39.39 37.41
CA ILE A 14 39.64 38.86 36.08
C ILE A 14 38.14 38.53 36.09
N CYS A 15 37.39 39.35 35.37
CA CYS A 15 35.97 39.12 35.11
C CYS A 15 35.86 38.06 34.01
N PHE A 16 35.54 36.80 34.37
CA PHE A 16 35.19 35.77 33.41
C PHE A 16 33.79 36.06 32.87
N VAL A 17 33.69 36.59 31.66
CA VAL A 17 32.48 36.69 30.91
C VAL A 17 32.25 35.30 30.27
N ASN A 18 31.37 34.51 30.86
CA ASN A 18 30.87 33.29 30.27
C ASN A 18 29.96 33.66 29.07
N ILE A 19 30.50 33.63 27.86
CA ILE A 19 29.72 33.70 26.65
C ILE A 19 29.08 32.31 26.45
N PHE A 20 27.81 32.17 26.85
CA PHE A 20 26.99 31.04 26.53
C PHE A 20 26.60 31.14 25.05
N ILE A 21 27.34 30.45 24.18
CA ILE A 21 26.97 30.32 22.78
C ILE A 21 25.74 29.36 22.74
N PHE A 22 24.56 29.96 22.66
CA PHE A 22 23.32 29.22 22.36
C PHE A 22 23.38 28.80 20.88
N VAL A 23 23.86 27.59 20.62
CA VAL A 23 23.74 26.99 19.29
C VAL A 23 22.26 26.65 19.11
N ILE A 24 21.55 27.56 18.47
CA ILE A 24 20.17 27.27 18.00
C ILE A 24 20.34 26.27 16.86
N PHE A 25 20.16 25.00 17.14
CA PHE A 25 19.86 24.00 16.10
C PHE A 25 18.53 24.40 15.48
N SER A 26 18.58 25.21 14.44
CA SER A 26 17.46 25.35 13.53
C SER A 26 17.25 23.99 12.90
N ASN A 27 16.27 23.24 13.39
CA ASN A 27 15.71 22.16 12.62
C ASN A 27 15.14 22.80 11.36
N TYR A 28 15.91 22.77 10.28
CA TYR A 28 15.37 23.00 8.95
C TYR A 28 14.38 21.85 8.73
N VAL A 29 13.11 22.08 8.99
CA VAL A 29 12.04 21.29 8.40
C VAL A 29 12.15 21.59 6.91
N ASN A 30 12.87 20.73 6.21
CA ASN A 30 12.84 20.70 4.76
C ASN A 30 11.41 20.27 4.42
N THR A 31 10.52 21.24 4.19
CA THR A 31 9.23 20.93 3.58
C THR A 31 9.56 20.50 2.16
N SER A 32 9.69 19.18 1.98
CA SER A 32 9.77 18.62 0.64
C SER A 32 8.55 19.12 -0.14
N ASN A 33 8.78 19.58 -1.37
CA ASN A 33 7.69 19.95 -2.31
C ASN A 33 6.95 18.70 -2.82
N LEU A 34 7.05 17.57 -2.10
CA LEU A 34 6.40 16.33 -2.45
C LEU A 34 4.91 16.44 -2.17
N ASP A 35 4.14 16.05 -3.15
CA ASP A 35 2.68 15.99 -3.08
C ASP A 35 2.28 14.55 -2.75
N PRO A 36 1.88 14.23 -1.50
CA PRO A 36 1.56 12.86 -1.12
C PRO A 36 0.38 12.29 -1.90
N GLU A 37 -0.58 13.12 -2.34
CA GLU A 37 -1.71 12.67 -3.15
C GLU A 37 -1.24 12.13 -4.49
N LYS A 38 -0.36 12.85 -5.20
CA LYS A 38 0.20 12.38 -6.47
C LYS A 38 1.05 11.12 -6.34
N ILE A 39 1.77 10.97 -5.23
CA ILE A 39 2.54 9.74 -4.97
C ILE A 39 1.57 8.57 -4.82
N LEU A 40 0.50 8.73 -4.04
CA LEU A 40 -0.49 7.68 -3.80
C LEU A 40 -1.28 7.35 -5.07
N ASP A 41 -1.66 8.34 -5.89
CA ASP A 41 -2.28 8.12 -7.19
C ASP A 41 -1.36 7.28 -8.10
N GLY A 42 -0.05 7.60 -8.10
CA GLY A 42 0.95 6.81 -8.84
C GLY A 42 1.04 5.35 -8.37
N VAL A 43 0.96 5.12 -7.06
CA VAL A 43 0.93 3.77 -6.48
C VAL A 43 -0.33 3.02 -6.88
N ASP A 44 -1.48 3.68 -6.87
CA ASP A 44 -2.77 3.10 -7.25
C ASP A 44 -2.81 2.75 -8.76
N ASP A 45 -2.19 3.57 -9.61
CA ASP A 45 -2.14 3.37 -11.06
C ASP A 45 -1.07 2.38 -11.53
N LEU A 46 -0.21 1.93 -10.63
CA LEU A 46 0.97 1.13 -10.97
C LEU A 46 0.62 -0.12 -11.81
N TYR A 47 -0.48 -0.79 -11.47
CA TYR A 47 -0.92 -2.04 -12.13
C TYR A 47 -2.13 -1.84 -13.06
N ARG A 48 -2.70 -0.65 -13.13
CA ARG A 48 -3.91 -0.38 -13.92
C ARG A 48 -3.61 0.36 -15.22
N SER A 49 -2.92 1.50 -15.14
CA SER A 49 -2.90 2.47 -16.23
C SER A 49 -4.34 2.83 -16.65
N ASN A 50 -4.60 3.23 -17.89
CA ASN A 50 -5.98 3.42 -18.37
C ASN A 50 -6.75 2.09 -18.46
N ALA A 51 -6.06 1.04 -18.89
CA ALA A 51 -6.57 -0.33 -18.87
C ALA A 51 -5.40 -1.32 -18.85
N SER A 52 -5.56 -2.46 -18.19
CA SER A 52 -4.57 -3.52 -18.20
C SER A 52 -5.18 -4.90 -18.37
N HIS A 53 -4.38 -5.83 -18.86
CA HIS A 53 -4.68 -7.25 -18.97
C HIS A 53 -3.46 -8.05 -18.55
N GLY A 54 -3.66 -9.09 -17.75
CA GLY A 54 -2.52 -9.88 -17.31
C GLY A 54 -2.91 -11.24 -16.72
N ILE A 55 -1.85 -11.97 -16.40
CA ILE A 55 -1.95 -13.27 -15.71
C ILE A 55 -1.28 -13.12 -14.34
N ILE A 56 -1.96 -13.52 -13.30
CA ILE A 56 -1.46 -13.55 -11.94
C ILE A 56 -1.53 -14.94 -11.34
N THR A 57 -0.57 -15.23 -10.46
CA THR A 57 -0.59 -16.39 -9.58
C THR A 57 -0.92 -15.91 -8.17
N LEU A 58 -2.05 -16.34 -7.63
CA LEU A 58 -2.49 -16.10 -6.25
C LEU A 58 -2.18 -17.35 -5.43
N SER A 59 -1.30 -17.23 -4.43
CA SER A 59 -0.96 -18.32 -3.52
C SER A 59 -1.35 -17.95 -2.09
N VAL A 60 -2.19 -18.77 -1.48
CA VAL A 60 -2.64 -18.60 -0.09
C VAL A 60 -1.97 -19.68 0.75
N THR A 61 -1.32 -19.27 1.82
CA THR A 61 -0.72 -20.14 2.83
C THR A 61 -1.40 -19.87 4.16
N THR A 62 -1.93 -20.93 4.77
CA THR A 62 -2.42 -20.91 6.14
C THR A 62 -1.73 -22.01 6.95
N VAL A 63 -1.91 -22.02 8.26
CA VAL A 63 -1.37 -23.09 9.13
C VAL A 63 -1.86 -24.48 8.75
N ASN A 64 -3.04 -24.59 8.10
CA ASN A 64 -3.73 -25.86 7.86
C ASN A 64 -3.70 -26.30 6.39
N TRP A 65 -3.53 -25.35 5.44
CA TRP A 65 -3.59 -25.67 4.00
C TRP A 65 -2.87 -24.60 3.17
N GLN A 66 -2.54 -25.03 1.96
CA GLN A 66 -2.03 -24.12 0.93
C GLN A 66 -2.87 -24.28 -0.35
N ARG A 67 -3.02 -23.18 -1.08
CA ARG A 67 -3.76 -23.13 -2.33
C ARG A 67 -3.11 -22.17 -3.30
N THR A 68 -3.00 -22.59 -4.55
CA THR A 68 -2.49 -21.74 -5.63
C THR A 68 -3.51 -21.67 -6.76
N LEU A 69 -3.81 -20.46 -7.19
CA LEU A 69 -4.70 -20.17 -8.32
C LEU A 69 -3.91 -19.44 -9.39
N THR A 70 -4.17 -19.75 -10.66
CA THR A 70 -3.77 -18.88 -11.78
C THR A 70 -5.03 -18.17 -12.25
N LEU A 71 -4.96 -16.83 -12.29
CA LEU A 71 -6.06 -15.99 -12.71
C LEU A 71 -5.67 -15.16 -13.92
N GLU A 72 -6.62 -14.92 -14.78
CA GLU A 72 -6.57 -13.89 -15.80
C GLU A 72 -7.30 -12.66 -15.26
N GLN A 73 -6.68 -11.48 -15.40
CA GLN A 73 -7.17 -10.23 -14.85
C GLN A 73 -7.27 -9.18 -15.95
N TRP A 74 -8.34 -8.41 -15.93
CA TRP A 74 -8.54 -7.20 -16.71
C TRP A 74 -8.93 -6.07 -15.77
N SER A 75 -8.41 -4.89 -16.01
CA SER A 75 -8.88 -3.66 -15.37
C SER A 75 -9.04 -2.56 -16.39
N LYS A 76 -9.92 -1.61 -16.09
CA LYS A 76 -10.11 -0.39 -16.86
C LYS A 76 -10.57 0.71 -15.93
N ASP A 77 -10.02 1.89 -16.13
CA ASP A 77 -10.25 3.03 -15.27
C ASP A 77 -9.99 2.64 -13.78
N GLU A 78 -10.53 3.37 -12.84
CA GLU A 78 -10.37 3.06 -11.40
C GLU A 78 -11.44 2.11 -10.87
N ASP A 79 -12.49 1.86 -11.61
CA ASP A 79 -13.74 1.29 -11.11
C ASP A 79 -14.15 -0.03 -11.75
N LYS A 80 -13.40 -0.54 -12.73
CA LYS A 80 -13.73 -1.79 -13.44
C LYS A 80 -12.62 -2.81 -13.33
N SER A 81 -12.95 -4.02 -12.87
CA SER A 81 -12.04 -5.17 -12.93
C SER A 81 -12.78 -6.48 -13.09
N LEU A 82 -12.15 -7.41 -13.80
CA LEU A 82 -12.63 -8.79 -13.98
C LEU A 82 -11.48 -9.75 -13.71
N PHE A 83 -11.68 -10.67 -12.78
CA PHE A 83 -10.77 -11.76 -12.47
C PHE A 83 -11.41 -13.08 -12.82
N LYS A 84 -10.68 -13.98 -13.49
CA LYS A 84 -11.19 -15.29 -13.89
C LYS A 84 -10.17 -16.37 -13.60
N ILE A 85 -10.55 -17.40 -12.84
CA ILE A 85 -9.66 -18.52 -12.52
C ILE A 85 -9.43 -19.38 -13.75
N LEU A 86 -8.17 -19.56 -14.11
CA LEU A 86 -7.69 -20.45 -15.16
C LEU A 86 -7.29 -21.84 -14.61
N LYS A 87 -6.66 -21.86 -13.43
CA LYS A 87 -6.20 -23.06 -12.73
C LYS A 87 -6.48 -22.95 -11.23
N PRO A 88 -6.71 -24.08 -10.53
CA PRO A 88 -6.77 -25.48 -10.99
C PRO A 88 -8.10 -25.78 -11.74
N LYS A 89 -8.11 -26.91 -12.46
CA LYS A 89 -9.28 -27.32 -13.28
C LYS A 89 -10.60 -27.39 -12.50
N LYS A 90 -10.55 -27.75 -11.21
CA LYS A 90 -11.77 -27.86 -10.38
C LYS A 90 -12.46 -26.52 -10.11
N GLU A 91 -11.72 -25.40 -10.23
CA GLU A 91 -12.15 -24.03 -9.95
C GLU A 91 -12.19 -23.15 -11.20
N LYS A 92 -11.72 -23.69 -12.33
CA LYS A 92 -11.67 -22.98 -13.61
C LYS A 92 -13.00 -22.36 -13.96
N GLY A 93 -12.96 -21.08 -14.35
CA GLY A 93 -14.13 -20.29 -14.75
C GLY A 93 -14.88 -19.63 -13.59
N LEU A 94 -14.52 -19.88 -12.32
CA LEU A 94 -14.94 -18.97 -11.25
C LEU A 94 -14.41 -17.58 -11.60
N ALA A 95 -15.27 -16.56 -11.48
CA ALA A 95 -14.87 -15.21 -11.84
C ALA A 95 -15.49 -14.19 -10.88
N THR A 96 -14.78 -13.07 -10.69
CA THR A 96 -15.22 -11.91 -9.93
C THR A 96 -15.22 -10.70 -10.86
N LEU A 97 -16.35 -10.01 -10.98
CA LEU A 97 -16.51 -8.74 -11.67
C LEU A 97 -16.71 -7.64 -10.64
N ARG A 98 -15.94 -6.57 -10.76
CA ARG A 98 -16.22 -5.29 -10.10
C ARG A 98 -16.59 -4.25 -11.14
N VAL A 99 -17.64 -3.51 -10.87
CA VAL A 99 -18.01 -2.27 -11.58
C VAL A 99 -18.49 -1.27 -10.53
N ASP A 100 -17.83 -0.14 -10.45
CA ASP A 100 -18.01 0.86 -9.38
C ASP A 100 -17.81 0.21 -7.98
N LYS A 101 -18.80 0.39 -7.11
CA LYS A 101 -18.85 -0.17 -5.75
C LYS A 101 -19.49 -1.57 -5.70
N ASN A 102 -19.82 -2.16 -6.84
CA ASN A 102 -20.52 -3.43 -6.91
C ASN A 102 -19.59 -4.56 -7.29
N VAL A 103 -19.69 -5.66 -6.58
CA VAL A 103 -18.93 -6.90 -6.83
C VAL A 103 -19.89 -8.05 -7.09
N TRP A 104 -19.61 -8.85 -8.13
CA TRP A 104 -20.36 -10.05 -8.46
C TRP A 104 -19.40 -11.23 -8.63
N ASN A 105 -19.80 -12.38 -8.12
CA ASN A 105 -19.12 -13.64 -8.34
C ASN A 105 -19.94 -14.52 -9.29
N TYR A 106 -19.26 -15.14 -10.25
CA TYR A 106 -19.83 -16.16 -11.12
C TYR A 106 -19.36 -17.54 -10.71
N MET A 107 -20.30 -18.45 -10.54
CA MET A 107 -20.08 -19.85 -10.19
C MET A 107 -20.45 -20.74 -11.40
N PRO A 108 -19.48 -21.19 -12.21
CA PRO A 108 -19.74 -21.88 -13.48
C PRO A 108 -20.45 -23.23 -13.29
N LYS A 109 -20.19 -23.97 -12.21
CA LYS A 109 -20.80 -25.27 -11.93
C LYS A 109 -22.32 -25.21 -11.82
N VAL A 110 -22.83 -24.12 -11.27
CA VAL A 110 -24.28 -23.90 -11.08
C VAL A 110 -24.80 -22.78 -11.98
N LYS A 111 -23.96 -22.23 -12.85
CA LYS A 111 -24.25 -21.14 -13.80
C LYS A 111 -24.96 -19.96 -13.14
N ARG A 112 -24.50 -19.55 -11.93
CA ARG A 112 -25.09 -18.46 -11.17
C ARG A 112 -24.13 -17.29 -11.05
N VAL A 113 -24.68 -16.09 -11.25
CA VAL A 113 -24.08 -14.82 -10.85
C VAL A 113 -24.71 -14.39 -9.53
N VAL A 114 -23.88 -14.05 -8.56
CA VAL A 114 -24.31 -13.58 -7.23
C VAL A 114 -23.64 -12.24 -6.97
N LYS A 115 -24.46 -11.22 -6.70
CA LYS A 115 -23.96 -9.93 -6.20
C LYS A 115 -23.52 -10.10 -4.74
N ILE A 116 -22.33 -9.61 -4.40
CA ILE A 116 -21.86 -9.58 -3.02
C ILE A 116 -22.60 -8.47 -2.27
N PRO A 117 -23.35 -8.78 -1.21
CA PRO A 117 -24.03 -7.77 -0.42
C PRO A 117 -23.04 -6.97 0.43
N SER A 118 -23.40 -5.75 0.82
CA SER A 118 -22.54 -4.86 1.62
C SER A 118 -22.06 -5.51 2.92
N SER A 119 -22.89 -6.34 3.56
CA SER A 119 -22.54 -7.10 4.78
C SER A 119 -21.45 -8.17 4.57
N MET A 120 -21.12 -8.52 3.33
CA MET A 120 -20.09 -9.50 2.98
C MET A 120 -18.86 -8.87 2.30
N MET A 121 -18.79 -7.54 2.25
CA MET A 121 -17.62 -6.87 1.64
C MET A 121 -16.32 -7.13 2.43
N SER A 122 -16.39 -7.23 3.74
CA SER A 122 -15.26 -7.61 4.60
C SER A 122 -14.89 -9.10 4.56
N SER A 123 -15.70 -9.94 3.89
CA SER A 123 -15.36 -11.35 3.75
C SER A 123 -14.21 -11.58 2.78
N SER A 124 -13.46 -12.66 3.02
CA SER A 124 -12.34 -13.10 2.21
C SER A 124 -12.70 -13.22 0.72
N TRP A 125 -11.90 -12.58 -0.13
CA TRP A 125 -12.00 -12.75 -1.58
C TRP A 125 -11.25 -14.01 -2.01
N MET A 126 -11.95 -14.91 -2.69
CA MET A 126 -11.39 -16.18 -3.18
C MET A 126 -10.67 -17.02 -2.10
N GLY A 127 -11.03 -16.84 -0.81
CA GLY A 127 -10.38 -17.55 0.31
C GLY A 127 -8.95 -17.10 0.59
N SER A 128 -8.61 -15.88 0.22
CA SER A 128 -7.33 -15.22 0.50
C SER A 128 -7.43 -14.28 1.70
N HIS A 129 -6.31 -13.68 2.13
CA HIS A 129 -6.29 -12.61 3.14
C HIS A 129 -6.70 -11.23 2.57
N PHE A 130 -6.98 -11.14 1.25
CA PHE A 130 -7.68 -10.01 0.67
C PHE A 130 -9.19 -10.14 0.89
N THR A 131 -9.88 -9.03 1.06
CA THR A 131 -11.34 -8.96 1.19
C THR A 131 -11.99 -8.54 -0.13
N ASN A 132 -13.30 -8.71 -0.26
CA ASN A 132 -14.04 -8.15 -1.39
C ASN A 132 -13.98 -6.60 -1.37
N ASP A 133 -13.86 -6.00 -0.20
CA ASP A 133 -13.73 -4.55 -0.02
C ASP A 133 -12.41 -4.01 -0.57
N ASP A 134 -11.33 -4.78 -0.45
CA ASP A 134 -10.04 -4.40 -1.03
C ASP A 134 -10.10 -4.20 -2.55
N LEU A 135 -10.94 -4.99 -3.25
CA LEU A 135 -11.15 -4.81 -4.69
C LEU A 135 -11.81 -3.46 -5.04
N VAL A 136 -12.55 -2.87 -4.11
CA VAL A 136 -13.31 -1.63 -4.33
C VAL A 136 -12.58 -0.41 -3.79
N LYS A 137 -11.96 -0.51 -2.62
CA LYS A 137 -11.42 0.64 -1.88
C LYS A 137 -9.98 0.99 -2.22
N GLN A 138 -9.21 0.06 -2.80
CA GLN A 138 -7.82 0.30 -3.18
C GLN A 138 -7.67 1.52 -4.12
N SER A 139 -8.70 1.86 -4.89
CA SER A 139 -8.71 2.97 -5.84
C SER A 139 -9.32 4.28 -5.30
N ARG A 140 -9.48 4.43 -3.99
CA ARG A 140 -10.19 5.57 -3.40
C ARG A 140 -9.49 6.17 -2.19
N MET A 141 -8.20 5.92 -2.05
CA MET A 141 -7.47 6.48 -0.91
C MET A 141 -7.54 8.01 -0.90
N ALA A 142 -7.44 8.66 -2.05
CA ALA A 142 -7.51 10.12 -2.16
C ALA A 142 -8.86 10.71 -1.67
N GLU A 143 -9.97 9.99 -1.83
CA GLU A 143 -11.30 10.47 -1.41
C GLU A 143 -11.58 10.22 0.08
N ASP A 144 -11.08 9.10 0.60
CA ASP A 144 -11.46 8.60 1.93
C ASP A 144 -10.46 9.02 3.04
N TYR A 145 -9.26 9.49 2.69
CA TYR A 145 -8.20 9.80 3.65
C TYR A 145 -7.63 11.21 3.48
N THR A 146 -7.07 11.74 4.56
CA THR A 146 -6.12 12.86 4.55
C THR A 146 -4.70 12.31 4.65
N PHE A 147 -3.74 12.97 3.98
CA PHE A 147 -2.37 12.49 3.84
C PHE A 147 -1.35 13.44 4.46
N SER A 148 -0.29 12.88 5.00
CA SER A 148 0.89 13.63 5.41
C SER A 148 2.15 12.82 5.18
N ILE A 149 3.20 13.46 4.66
CA ILE A 149 4.54 12.87 4.65
C ILE A 149 5.05 12.91 6.08
N THR A 150 5.35 11.75 6.64
CA THR A 150 5.81 11.59 8.02
C THR A 150 7.29 11.29 8.13
N PHE A 151 7.90 10.83 7.04
CA PHE A 151 9.34 10.59 6.96
C PHE A 151 9.83 10.71 5.52
N GLU A 152 11.05 11.24 5.35
CA GLU A 152 11.79 11.26 4.09
C GLU A 152 13.28 11.08 4.44
N GLY A 153 13.93 10.07 3.86
CA GLY A 153 15.35 9.78 4.10
C GLY A 153 15.69 8.29 4.08
N MET A 154 16.86 7.96 4.62
CA MET A 154 17.38 6.59 4.67
C MET A 154 16.72 5.78 5.78
N LYS A 155 16.17 4.59 5.43
CA LYS A 155 15.62 3.59 6.35
C LYS A 155 15.90 2.19 5.81
N ASP A 156 16.49 1.33 6.65
CA ASP A 156 16.86 -0.05 6.28
C ASP A 156 17.72 -0.13 4.99
N ASP A 157 18.67 0.81 4.84
CA ASP A 157 19.58 1.00 3.69
C ASP A 157 18.90 1.46 2.38
N GLU A 158 17.62 1.84 2.42
CA GLU A 158 16.85 2.37 1.30
C GLU A 158 16.48 3.84 1.53
N GLU A 159 16.49 4.66 0.49
CA GLU A 159 15.96 6.03 0.55
C GLU A 159 14.46 6.01 0.28
N VAL A 160 13.67 6.39 1.30
CA VAL A 160 12.22 6.21 1.29
C VAL A 160 11.46 7.47 1.66
N VAL A 161 10.20 7.51 1.21
CA VAL A 161 9.17 8.44 1.67
C VAL A 161 8.08 7.65 2.37
N GLU A 162 7.73 8.04 3.60
CA GLU A 162 6.61 7.46 4.35
C GLU A 162 5.43 8.44 4.37
N ILE A 163 4.28 7.96 3.96
CA ILE A 163 3.03 8.71 3.92
C ILE A 163 2.07 8.08 4.91
N THR A 164 1.58 8.88 5.86
CA THR A 164 0.52 8.47 6.77
C THR A 164 -0.83 8.95 6.24
N CYS A 165 -1.76 8.01 6.12
CA CYS A 165 -3.13 8.22 5.66
C CYS A 165 -4.08 8.03 6.85
N ILE A 166 -4.82 9.09 7.20
CA ILE A 166 -5.82 9.07 8.28
C ILE A 166 -7.21 9.22 7.66
N PRO A 167 -8.17 8.35 8.00
CA PRO A 167 -9.49 8.40 7.40
C PRO A 167 -10.23 9.70 7.71
N ASN A 168 -10.96 10.20 6.74
CA ASN A 168 -11.88 11.33 6.92
C ASN A 168 -13.03 10.90 7.84
N LYS A 169 -13.60 11.83 8.60
CA LYS A 169 -14.68 11.55 9.59
C LYS A 169 -15.90 10.84 9.01
N GLU A 170 -16.20 11.12 7.74
CA GLU A 170 -17.37 10.56 7.02
C GLU A 170 -16.97 9.34 6.13
N ALA A 171 -15.71 8.96 6.13
CA ALA A 171 -15.25 7.86 5.29
C ALA A 171 -15.76 6.52 5.83
N ALA A 172 -16.39 5.74 4.95
CA ALA A 172 -16.87 4.39 5.27
C ALA A 172 -15.74 3.36 5.11
N VAL A 173 -14.66 3.53 5.86
CA VAL A 173 -13.48 2.65 5.83
C VAL A 173 -13.34 1.89 7.15
N VAL A 174 -12.59 0.80 7.11
CA VAL A 174 -12.36 -0.09 8.27
C VAL A 174 -10.97 0.14 8.91
N TRP A 175 -10.12 0.94 8.27
CA TRP A 175 -8.76 1.19 8.75
C TRP A 175 -8.70 2.51 9.49
N GLY A 176 -8.21 2.50 10.74
CA GLY A 176 -7.99 3.72 11.52
C GLY A 176 -6.75 4.49 11.06
N LYS A 177 -5.79 3.81 10.42
CA LYS A 177 -4.59 4.41 9.81
C LYS A 177 -4.05 3.48 8.73
N VAL A 178 -3.49 4.06 7.66
CA VAL A 178 -2.64 3.34 6.70
C VAL A 178 -1.31 4.08 6.57
N GLU A 179 -0.20 3.36 6.59
CA GLU A 179 1.12 3.89 6.29
C GLU A 179 1.57 3.32 4.95
N VAL A 180 1.97 4.19 4.02
CA VAL A 180 2.49 3.82 2.72
C VAL A 180 3.96 4.21 2.66
N VAL A 181 4.83 3.26 2.38
CA VAL A 181 6.26 3.46 2.22
C VAL A 181 6.61 3.22 0.76
N VAL A 182 7.22 4.22 0.13
CA VAL A 182 7.67 4.16 -1.26
C VAL A 182 9.15 4.46 -1.34
N TYR A 183 9.82 3.99 -2.40
CA TYR A 183 11.17 4.44 -2.74
C TYR A 183 11.15 5.92 -3.10
N ALA A 184 12.17 6.68 -2.70
CA ALA A 184 12.19 8.13 -2.93
C ALA A 184 12.41 8.52 -4.40
N ASP A 185 13.12 7.67 -5.18
CA ASP A 185 13.52 7.97 -6.56
C ASP A 185 12.38 7.89 -7.57
N ASP A 186 11.50 6.90 -7.41
CA ASP A 186 10.49 6.57 -8.43
C ASP A 186 9.09 6.30 -7.85
N TYR A 187 8.95 6.44 -6.52
CA TYR A 187 7.72 6.22 -5.75
C TYR A 187 7.11 4.82 -5.93
N ILE A 188 7.92 3.84 -6.34
CA ILE A 188 7.48 2.44 -6.34
C ILE A 188 7.20 2.03 -4.88
N PRO A 189 6.04 1.40 -4.59
CA PRO A 189 5.72 1.01 -3.23
C PRO A 189 6.65 -0.10 -2.73
N LEU A 190 7.09 0.05 -1.48
CA LEU A 190 7.86 -0.93 -0.73
C LEU A 190 6.95 -1.74 0.20
N ARG A 191 6.06 -1.04 0.89
CA ARG A 191 5.06 -1.66 1.78
C ARG A 191 3.90 -0.72 2.09
N MET A 192 2.75 -1.31 2.42
CA MET A 192 1.60 -0.64 3.01
C MET A 192 1.25 -1.34 4.33
N ILE A 193 1.07 -0.58 5.40
CA ILE A 193 0.82 -1.09 6.74
C ILE A 193 -0.54 -0.60 7.18
N TYR A 194 -1.42 -1.53 7.53
CA TYR A 194 -2.81 -1.24 7.87
C TYR A 194 -3.04 -1.43 9.37
N TYR A 195 -3.64 -0.45 9.98
CA TYR A 195 -4.01 -0.45 11.39
C TYR A 195 -5.53 -0.41 11.52
N ASP A 196 -6.08 -1.12 12.47
CA ASP A 196 -7.50 -1.13 12.77
C ASP A 196 -7.98 0.18 13.44
N GLU A 197 -9.24 0.24 13.85
CA GLU A 197 -9.84 1.41 14.50
C GLU A 197 -9.19 1.74 15.86
N ASP A 198 -8.62 0.74 16.54
CA ASP A 198 -7.87 0.88 17.79
C ASP A 198 -6.38 1.18 17.57
N LEU A 199 -5.97 1.41 16.32
CA LEU A 199 -4.59 1.62 15.87
C LEU A 199 -3.64 0.45 16.17
N LEU A 200 -4.17 -0.76 16.27
CA LEU A 200 -3.37 -1.97 16.35
C LEU A 200 -3.01 -2.43 14.93
N LEU A 201 -1.79 -2.95 14.76
CA LEU A 201 -1.35 -3.50 13.49
C LEU A 201 -2.27 -4.66 13.08
N SER A 202 -2.91 -4.53 11.93
CA SER A 202 -3.83 -5.53 11.39
C SER A 202 -3.19 -6.39 10.31
N ARG A 203 -2.51 -5.77 9.34
CA ARG A 203 -1.84 -6.47 8.24
C ARG A 203 -0.80 -5.60 7.55
N THR A 204 0.13 -6.25 6.85
CA THR A 204 1.12 -5.58 6.01
C THR A 204 1.02 -6.14 4.59
N LEU A 205 1.07 -5.26 3.59
CA LEU A 205 1.23 -5.60 2.18
C LEU A 205 2.64 -5.19 1.76
N GLU A 206 3.47 -6.16 1.42
CA GLU A 206 4.84 -5.96 0.95
C GLU A 206 4.89 -6.06 -0.58
N PHE A 207 5.73 -5.22 -1.19
CA PHE A 207 5.95 -5.16 -2.63
C PHE A 207 7.40 -5.47 -2.92
N THR A 208 7.66 -6.52 -3.68
CA THR A 208 9.02 -7.00 -3.93
C THR A 208 9.20 -7.44 -5.39
N ASN A 209 10.45 -7.81 -5.73
CA ASN A 209 10.79 -8.31 -7.06
C ASN A 209 10.45 -7.31 -8.18
N ILE A 210 10.99 -6.08 -8.08
CA ILE A 210 10.78 -5.03 -9.08
C ILE A 210 11.38 -5.47 -10.41
N GLN A 211 10.55 -5.52 -11.44
CA GLN A 211 10.94 -5.92 -12.80
C GLN A 211 10.28 -5.04 -13.85
N LYS A 212 10.89 -4.97 -15.02
CA LYS A 212 10.30 -4.30 -16.16
C LYS A 212 9.28 -5.21 -16.85
N MET A 213 8.01 -4.80 -16.82
CA MET A 213 6.90 -5.47 -17.51
C MET A 213 6.19 -4.46 -18.41
N ASP A 214 6.03 -4.78 -19.67
CA ASP A 214 5.40 -3.93 -20.69
C ASP A 214 5.83 -2.45 -20.64
N GLY A 215 7.14 -2.22 -20.49
CA GLY A 215 7.73 -0.88 -20.46
C GLY A 215 7.81 -0.20 -19.10
N LYS A 216 7.04 -0.62 -18.09
CA LYS A 216 7.02 -0.06 -16.74
C LYS A 216 7.83 -0.89 -15.74
N MET A 217 8.49 -0.22 -14.79
CA MET A 217 9.09 -0.88 -13.62
C MET A 217 8.00 -1.08 -12.58
N ILE A 218 7.73 -2.33 -12.20
CA ILE A 218 6.69 -2.67 -11.21
C ILE A 218 7.18 -3.76 -10.26
N PRO A 219 6.76 -3.76 -8.99
CA PRO A 219 6.89 -4.93 -8.12
C PRO A 219 6.05 -6.07 -8.68
N THR A 220 6.67 -7.19 -9.02
CA THR A 220 5.95 -8.34 -9.58
C THR A 220 5.42 -9.30 -8.52
N LEU A 221 5.79 -9.09 -7.26
CA LEU A 221 5.32 -9.89 -6.13
C LEU A 221 4.77 -8.98 -5.04
N MET A 222 3.51 -9.20 -4.67
CA MET A 222 2.84 -8.60 -3.51
C MET A 222 2.55 -9.69 -2.47
N SER A 223 2.85 -9.42 -1.21
CA SER A 223 2.62 -10.36 -0.09
C SER A 223 1.78 -9.71 0.99
N MET A 224 0.54 -10.16 1.15
CA MET A 224 -0.33 -9.77 2.26
C MET A 224 -0.04 -10.67 3.46
N ILE A 225 0.33 -10.07 4.58
CA ILE A 225 0.72 -10.73 5.83
C ILE A 225 -0.18 -10.22 6.94
N PRO A 226 -1.14 -11.01 7.45
CA PRO A 226 -1.93 -10.64 8.61
C PRO A 226 -1.06 -10.61 9.87
N ALA A 227 -1.34 -9.71 10.80
CA ALA A 227 -0.52 -9.52 12.00
C ALA A 227 -0.82 -10.55 13.09
N ASP A 228 -2.07 -11.03 13.15
CA ASP A 228 -2.58 -11.96 14.17
C ASP A 228 -2.52 -13.44 13.75
N GLU A 229 -2.15 -13.74 12.49
CA GLU A 229 -2.11 -15.08 11.92
C GLU A 229 -0.67 -15.46 11.56
N SER A 230 0.14 -15.81 12.57
CA SER A 230 1.56 -16.14 12.38
C SER A 230 1.78 -17.29 11.39
N GLY A 231 2.61 -17.06 10.37
CA GLY A 231 2.91 -18.03 9.32
C GLY A 231 1.87 -18.09 8.20
N GLU A 232 0.84 -17.27 8.23
CA GLU A 232 -0.15 -17.14 7.16
C GLU A 232 0.22 -15.99 6.22
N SER A 233 -0.13 -16.13 4.96
CA SER A 233 0.08 -15.09 3.95
C SER A 233 -0.72 -15.36 2.68
N THR A 234 -0.93 -14.30 1.92
CA THR A 234 -1.36 -14.41 0.51
C THR A 234 -0.38 -13.67 -0.37
N THR A 235 0.17 -14.35 -1.36
CA THR A 235 1.02 -13.73 -2.37
C THR A 235 0.29 -13.61 -3.70
N VAL A 236 0.46 -12.47 -4.36
CA VAL A 236 0.03 -12.20 -5.74
C VAL A 236 1.28 -11.98 -6.56
N LYS A 237 1.52 -12.84 -7.54
CA LYS A 237 2.64 -12.71 -8.47
C LYS A 237 2.11 -12.41 -9.86
N TRP A 238 2.56 -11.31 -10.44
CA TRP A 238 2.35 -11.02 -11.86
C TRP A 238 3.25 -11.91 -12.70
N GLU A 239 2.64 -12.73 -13.54
CA GLU A 239 3.37 -13.55 -14.53
C GLU A 239 3.49 -12.79 -15.85
N GLU A 240 2.43 -12.08 -16.24
CA GLU A 240 2.34 -11.25 -17.43
C GLU A 240 1.42 -10.07 -17.16
N ILE A 241 1.73 -8.90 -17.72
CA ILE A 241 0.84 -7.75 -17.73
C ILE A 241 1.07 -6.95 -19.01
N GLN A 242 0.00 -6.43 -19.59
CA GLN A 242 -0.02 -5.49 -20.70
C GLN A 242 -0.82 -4.26 -20.27
N PHE A 243 -0.27 -3.10 -20.53
CA PHE A 243 -0.89 -1.82 -20.20
C PHE A 243 -1.53 -1.18 -21.43
N ASP A 244 -2.43 -0.24 -21.19
CA ASP A 244 -3.11 0.56 -22.22
C ASP A 244 -3.77 -0.28 -23.32
N VAL A 245 -4.25 -1.47 -22.95
CA VAL A 245 -4.97 -2.37 -23.85
C VAL A 245 -6.34 -1.81 -24.19
N ALA A 246 -6.77 -1.99 -25.45
CA ALA A 246 -8.10 -1.56 -25.86
C ALA A 246 -9.17 -2.53 -25.32
N ILE A 247 -9.94 -2.08 -24.34
CA ILE A 247 -11.05 -2.84 -23.75
C ILE A 247 -12.32 -1.99 -23.80
N ASP A 248 -13.37 -2.52 -24.42
CA ASP A 248 -14.68 -1.86 -24.42
C ASP A 248 -15.35 -1.94 -23.05
N ASP A 249 -16.14 -0.94 -22.69
CA ASP A 249 -16.89 -0.92 -21.42
C ASP A 249 -17.86 -2.09 -21.30
N GLU A 250 -18.45 -2.53 -22.41
CA GLU A 250 -19.34 -3.72 -22.44
C GLU A 250 -18.63 -5.02 -22.01
N PHE A 251 -17.29 -5.05 -22.02
CA PHE A 251 -16.51 -6.17 -21.52
C PHE A 251 -16.79 -6.40 -20.01
N PHE A 252 -16.96 -5.33 -19.25
CA PHE A 252 -17.23 -5.39 -17.81
C PHE A 252 -18.72 -5.50 -17.54
N SER A 253 -19.32 -6.58 -18.02
CA SER A 253 -20.76 -6.85 -17.92
C SER A 253 -21.05 -8.22 -17.33
N LEU A 254 -22.25 -8.37 -16.72
CA LEU A 254 -22.71 -9.67 -16.20
C LEU A 254 -22.80 -10.73 -17.29
N ARG A 255 -22.99 -10.33 -18.54
CA ARG A 255 -22.97 -11.25 -19.69
C ARG A 255 -21.57 -11.78 -19.93
N LYS A 256 -20.57 -10.90 -19.90
CA LYS A 256 -19.16 -11.29 -20.11
C LYS A 256 -18.62 -12.12 -18.96
N LEU A 257 -19.04 -11.79 -17.73
CA LEU A 257 -18.67 -12.55 -16.53
C LEU A 257 -19.03 -14.05 -16.65
N GLN A 258 -20.04 -14.41 -17.43
CA GLN A 258 -20.52 -15.79 -17.59
C GLN A 258 -19.86 -16.55 -18.75
N GLN A 259 -19.00 -15.91 -19.53
CA GLN A 259 -18.25 -16.48 -20.67
C GLN A 259 -16.85 -16.92 -20.26
#